data_4ce138edf8e738c9a0ac9e9032412c94
#
_entry.id   4ce138edf8e738c9a0ac9e9032412c94
#
_cell.length_a   1.000
_cell.length_b   1.000
_cell.length_c   1.000
_cell.angle_alpha   90.00
_cell.angle_beta   90.00
_cell.angle_gamma   90.00
#
_symmetry.space_group_name_H-M   'P 1'
#
loop_
_entity.id
_entity.type
_entity.pdbx_description
1 polymer ?
#
loop_
_entity_poly.entity_id
_entity_poly.type
_entity_poly.pdbx_seq_one_letter_code
_entity_poly.pdbx_strand_id
1 'polypeptide(L)'
;MRQLLTALLILFSAHIHAQSSDLKSRYQEVDKAIAESPGYVAQREAKITAVRRAFEQASGKQKFDEGYRLYELYRPFVSDSAIYFLHQCIALAEESGDKSASVRCRSQLAIRCSNIGLYDEALNILDSIRLTGKEERADIGTYYEAYNNVYSELSYYTRLDDMREMYQKKERQYEQLMYNYLAPTSEACFLKREQRAQEEGRLKESMEINDEWLKTVEPGSHPYALVALYRYIEYKLQRDTTQMMHWLTESVLADIRNAAMDQGSMWELANELMLQGDIERASSYISYTCDCANRYGSRQRNWQIAPLLSHIANNYKSQSERTTSQLWTSLAAISILALLLLAALFFLHRRNKQLGVARNALHETNSQLAALNDELKSTNEQLSDVNSELSVVNSQLSESNRVKEEYIGRFMSLCSQYIDKLDNYRKMVNKKMKNKELDELFQISKSTELKEKELEELYENFDTVFLHLFPNFIDDFNALLQPEMRIYPKENRLTTDIRIFALIRLGFEDSSKIAEFLHYSVNTIYNYRARIKNGALCNREQFEKQVKSL
;
A
#
# COMPACT_ATOMS: atom_id res chain seq x y z
N MET A 1 -12.67 -4.39 -53.62
CA MET A 1 -11.98 -5.16 -52.55
C MET A 1 -10.94 -4.33 -51.80
N ARG A 2 -9.95 -3.67 -52.45
CA ARG A 2 -8.96 -2.80 -51.72
C ARG A 2 -9.58 -1.67 -50.92
N GLN A 3 -10.56 -0.93 -51.45
CA GLN A 3 -11.23 0.18 -50.72
C GLN A 3 -12.05 -0.31 -49.51
N LEU A 4 -12.65 -1.50 -49.60
CA LEU A 4 -13.35 -2.11 -48.46
C LEU A 4 -12.38 -2.56 -47.37
N LEU A 5 -11.22 -3.09 -47.73
CA LEU A 5 -10.16 -3.49 -46.77
C LEU A 5 -9.57 -2.24 -46.07
N THR A 6 -9.38 -1.14 -46.79
CA THR A 6 -8.86 0.12 -46.23
C THR A 6 -9.87 0.75 -45.29
N ALA A 7 -11.16 0.75 -45.66
CA ALA A 7 -12.23 1.22 -44.79
C ALA A 7 -12.38 0.37 -43.49
N LEU A 8 -12.25 -0.97 -43.62
CA LEU A 8 -12.24 -1.89 -42.48
C LEU A 8 -11.03 -1.66 -41.55
N LEU A 9 -9.84 -1.43 -42.10
CA LEU A 9 -8.62 -1.11 -41.36
C LEU A 9 -8.72 0.23 -40.65
N ILE A 10 -9.31 1.25 -41.29
CA ILE A 10 -9.53 2.56 -40.68
C ILE A 10 -10.58 2.47 -39.55
N LEU A 11 -11.68 1.74 -39.76
CA LEU A 11 -12.68 1.48 -38.72
C LEU A 11 -12.10 0.68 -37.56
N PHE A 12 -11.26 -0.31 -37.84
CA PHE A 12 -10.59 -1.12 -36.81
C PHE A 12 -9.56 -0.30 -36.02
N SER A 13 -8.75 0.53 -36.70
CA SER A 13 -7.82 1.45 -36.03
C SER A 13 -8.52 2.53 -35.21
N ALA A 14 -9.64 3.09 -35.71
CA ALA A 14 -10.45 4.04 -34.99
C ALA A 14 -11.12 3.41 -33.75
N HIS A 15 -11.55 2.15 -33.87
CA HIS A 15 -12.14 1.41 -32.73
C HIS A 15 -11.10 1.11 -31.65
N ILE A 16 -9.90 0.68 -32.01
CA ILE A 16 -8.78 0.48 -31.07
C ILE A 16 -8.37 1.80 -30.41
N HIS A 17 -8.36 2.90 -31.16
CA HIS A 17 -8.00 4.22 -30.62
C HIS A 17 -9.06 4.75 -29.63
N ALA A 18 -10.35 4.55 -29.93
CA ALA A 18 -11.45 4.90 -29.05
C ALA A 18 -11.43 4.10 -27.74
N GLN A 19 -11.20 2.79 -27.82
CA GLN A 19 -11.07 1.90 -26.66
C GLN A 19 -9.86 2.25 -25.78
N SER A 20 -8.72 2.56 -26.39
CA SER A 20 -7.52 3.01 -25.66
C SER A 20 -7.72 4.36 -24.96
N SER A 21 -8.49 5.27 -25.56
CA SER A 21 -8.81 6.57 -24.98
C SER A 21 -9.77 6.45 -23.79
N ASP A 22 -10.75 5.56 -23.86
CA ASP A 22 -11.70 5.28 -22.78
C ASP A 22 -11.01 4.69 -21.54
N LEU A 23 -10.18 3.67 -21.72
CA LEU A 23 -9.39 3.05 -20.63
C LEU A 23 -8.44 4.07 -19.97
N LYS A 24 -7.79 4.92 -20.77
CA LYS A 24 -6.93 5.97 -20.23
C LYS A 24 -7.71 6.97 -19.37
N SER A 25 -8.90 7.34 -19.79
CA SER A 25 -9.79 8.21 -19.01
C SER A 25 -10.19 7.55 -17.68
N ARG A 26 -10.50 6.25 -17.69
CA ARG A 26 -10.84 5.50 -16.48
C ARG A 26 -9.69 5.41 -15.49
N TYR A 27 -8.46 5.18 -15.96
CA TYR A 27 -7.29 5.20 -15.06
C TYR A 27 -7.07 6.58 -14.44
N GLN A 28 -7.30 7.67 -15.19
CA GLN A 28 -7.25 9.02 -14.64
C GLN A 28 -8.34 9.25 -13.58
N GLU A 29 -9.50 8.65 -13.76
CA GLU A 29 -10.58 8.71 -12.77
C GLU A 29 -10.22 7.95 -11.49
N VAL A 30 -9.55 6.79 -11.61
CA VAL A 30 -9.01 6.05 -10.45
C VAL A 30 -7.91 6.86 -9.76
N ASP A 31 -6.95 7.43 -10.52
CA ASP A 31 -5.89 8.29 -9.98
C ASP A 31 -6.48 9.47 -9.18
N LYS A 32 -7.52 10.11 -9.73
CA LYS A 32 -8.25 11.19 -9.07
C LYS A 32 -8.98 10.71 -7.81
N ALA A 33 -9.67 9.57 -7.87
CA ALA A 33 -10.38 9.01 -6.73
C ALA A 33 -9.43 8.66 -5.58
N ILE A 34 -8.24 8.12 -5.88
CA ILE A 34 -7.18 7.89 -4.89
C ILE A 34 -6.75 9.21 -4.23
N ALA A 35 -6.52 10.25 -5.02
CA ALA A 35 -6.13 11.56 -4.49
C ALA A 35 -7.23 12.19 -3.60
N GLU A 36 -8.50 11.96 -3.93
CA GLU A 36 -9.67 12.43 -3.19
C GLU A 36 -10.06 11.51 -2.02
N SER A 37 -9.46 10.33 -1.88
CA SER A 37 -9.83 9.31 -0.89
C SER A 37 -9.83 9.81 0.57
N PRO A 38 -8.95 10.73 1.01
CA PRO A 38 -9.05 11.30 2.35
C PRO A 38 -10.39 11.98 2.63
N GLY A 39 -11.00 12.58 1.59
CA GLY A 39 -12.33 13.20 1.69
C GLY A 39 -13.44 12.17 1.90
N TYR A 40 -13.41 11.05 1.17
CA TYR A 40 -14.38 9.95 1.34
C TYR A 40 -14.23 9.29 2.71
N VAL A 41 -13.00 9.11 3.17
CA VAL A 41 -12.70 8.63 4.52
C VAL A 41 -13.29 9.57 5.58
N ALA A 42 -13.07 10.86 5.48
CA ALA A 42 -13.60 11.84 6.43
C ALA A 42 -15.15 11.84 6.46
N GLN A 43 -15.80 11.69 5.30
CA GLN A 43 -17.26 11.56 5.22
C GLN A 43 -17.75 10.29 5.94
N ARG A 44 -17.06 9.17 5.79
CA ARG A 44 -17.39 7.94 6.49
C ARG A 44 -17.19 8.08 7.99
N GLU A 45 -16.10 8.66 8.43
CA GLU A 45 -15.82 8.91 9.84
C GLU A 45 -16.86 9.84 10.48
N ALA A 46 -17.34 10.84 9.73
CA ALA A 46 -18.43 11.69 10.19
C ALA A 46 -19.75 10.91 10.38
N LYS A 47 -20.09 10.01 9.43
CA LYS A 47 -21.26 9.10 9.56
C LYS A 47 -21.11 8.20 10.79
N ILE A 48 -19.94 7.57 10.96
CA ILE A 48 -19.65 6.73 12.13
C ILE A 48 -19.79 7.52 13.42
N THR A 49 -19.25 8.73 13.47
CA THR A 49 -19.32 9.60 14.67
C THR A 49 -20.76 9.94 15.03
N ALA A 50 -21.61 10.22 14.03
CA ALA A 50 -23.04 10.52 14.26
C ALA A 50 -23.77 9.31 14.84
N VAL A 51 -23.58 8.12 14.26
CA VAL A 51 -24.22 6.89 14.76
C VAL A 51 -23.68 6.48 16.12
N ARG A 52 -22.39 6.70 16.40
CA ARG A 52 -21.79 6.43 17.71
C ARG A 52 -22.44 7.28 18.82
N ARG A 53 -22.68 8.55 18.56
CA ARG A 53 -23.40 9.42 19.51
C ARG A 53 -24.83 8.90 19.77
N ALA A 54 -25.52 8.44 18.72
CA ALA A 54 -26.84 7.84 18.88
C ALA A 54 -26.76 6.57 19.71
N PHE A 55 -25.80 5.70 19.48
CA PHE A 55 -25.54 4.47 20.24
C PHE A 55 -25.28 4.76 21.73
N GLU A 56 -24.48 5.78 22.03
CA GLU A 56 -24.14 6.18 23.41
C GLU A 56 -25.36 6.71 24.20
N GLN A 57 -26.30 7.34 23.49
CA GLN A 57 -27.52 7.91 24.09
C GLN A 57 -28.69 6.91 24.14
N ALA A 58 -28.62 5.83 23.36
CA ALA A 58 -29.67 4.84 23.23
C ALA A 58 -29.65 3.79 24.35
N SER A 59 -30.78 3.13 24.57
CA SER A 59 -30.93 1.99 25.49
C SER A 59 -31.78 0.89 24.87
N GLY A 60 -31.68 -0.33 25.40
CA GLY A 60 -32.45 -1.48 24.96
C GLY A 60 -32.32 -1.76 23.45
N LYS A 61 -33.47 -2.01 22.78
CA LYS A 61 -33.48 -2.32 21.35
C LYS A 61 -32.87 -1.25 20.48
N GLN A 62 -33.10 0.02 20.77
CA GLN A 62 -32.53 1.12 19.99
C GLN A 62 -31.00 1.11 20.06
N LYS A 63 -30.44 0.80 21.22
CA LYS A 63 -28.99 0.67 21.38
C LYS A 63 -28.45 -0.49 20.56
N PHE A 64 -29.15 -1.61 20.51
CA PHE A 64 -28.80 -2.73 19.65
C PHE A 64 -28.81 -2.30 18.17
N ASP A 65 -29.86 -1.65 17.70
CA ASP A 65 -30.00 -1.24 16.30
C ASP A 65 -28.88 -0.26 15.89
N GLU A 66 -28.54 0.74 16.72
CA GLU A 66 -27.43 1.65 16.43
C GLU A 66 -26.06 0.95 16.54
N GLY A 67 -25.90 0.00 17.46
CA GLY A 67 -24.70 -0.84 17.57
C GLY A 67 -24.49 -1.69 16.32
N TYR A 68 -25.55 -2.31 15.81
CA TYR A 68 -25.50 -3.09 14.58
C TYR A 68 -25.22 -2.21 13.36
N ARG A 69 -25.80 -1.00 13.32
CA ARG A 69 -25.48 -0.01 12.29
C ARG A 69 -24.03 0.44 12.33
N LEU A 70 -23.43 0.57 13.52
CA LEU A 70 -22.00 0.83 13.65
C LEU A 70 -21.16 -0.33 13.12
N TYR A 71 -21.55 -1.56 13.44
CA TYR A 71 -20.93 -2.75 12.86
C TYR A 71 -20.94 -2.67 11.32
N GLU A 72 -22.07 -2.39 10.69
CA GLU A 72 -22.19 -2.32 9.23
C GLU A 72 -21.32 -1.20 8.64
N LEU A 73 -21.23 -0.05 9.31
CA LEU A 73 -20.35 1.03 8.90
C LEU A 73 -18.86 0.67 9.04
N TYR A 74 -18.49 -0.08 10.06
CA TYR A 74 -17.11 -0.49 10.27
C TYR A 74 -16.71 -1.73 9.44
N ARG A 75 -17.66 -2.54 9.04
CA ARG A 75 -17.45 -3.82 8.33
C ARG A 75 -16.45 -3.71 7.16
N PRO A 76 -16.56 -2.76 6.22
CA PRO A 76 -15.59 -2.59 5.15
C PRO A 76 -14.46 -1.60 5.48
N PHE A 77 -14.42 -1.03 6.69
CA PHE A 77 -13.57 0.11 7.02
C PHE A 77 -12.49 -0.20 8.06
N VAL A 78 -12.84 -0.77 9.21
CA VAL A 78 -11.92 -1.17 10.27
C VAL A 78 -12.44 -2.44 10.95
N SER A 79 -11.75 -3.55 10.73
CA SER A 79 -12.16 -4.89 11.18
C SER A 79 -12.31 -4.98 12.70
N ASP A 80 -11.35 -4.47 13.47
CA ASP A 80 -11.37 -4.54 14.93
C ASP A 80 -12.58 -3.80 15.54
N SER A 81 -12.92 -2.65 14.94
CA SER A 81 -14.11 -1.90 15.38
C SER A 81 -15.40 -2.61 15.02
N ALA A 82 -15.45 -3.25 13.85
CA ALA A 82 -16.61 -4.07 13.47
C ALA A 82 -16.80 -5.24 14.45
N ILE A 83 -15.75 -5.95 14.79
CA ILE A 83 -15.74 -7.03 15.80
C ILE A 83 -16.19 -6.51 17.16
N TYR A 84 -15.65 -5.34 17.59
CA TYR A 84 -16.02 -4.73 18.86
C TYR A 84 -17.54 -4.47 18.94
N PHE A 85 -18.15 -3.88 17.90
CA PHE A 85 -19.58 -3.60 17.92
C PHE A 85 -20.43 -4.85 17.80
N LEU A 86 -19.97 -5.91 17.13
CA LEU A 86 -20.62 -7.21 17.18
C LEU A 86 -20.66 -7.78 18.59
N HIS A 87 -19.58 -7.69 19.36
CA HIS A 87 -19.58 -8.11 20.75
C HIS A 87 -20.55 -7.30 21.61
N GLN A 88 -20.64 -5.98 21.39
CA GLN A 88 -21.64 -5.16 22.07
C GLN A 88 -23.07 -5.60 21.71
N CYS A 89 -23.33 -5.88 20.43
CA CYS A 89 -24.63 -6.36 19.97
C CYS A 89 -24.97 -7.75 20.53
N ILE A 90 -24.00 -8.65 20.64
CA ILE A 90 -24.20 -9.97 21.26
C ILE A 90 -24.62 -9.80 22.72
N ALA A 91 -23.91 -8.98 23.49
CA ALA A 91 -24.23 -8.74 24.89
C ALA A 91 -25.66 -8.15 25.06
N LEU A 92 -26.02 -7.16 24.23
CA LEU A 92 -27.36 -6.56 24.25
C LEU A 92 -28.45 -7.55 23.82
N ALA A 93 -28.19 -8.41 22.85
CA ALA A 93 -29.12 -9.45 22.44
C ALA A 93 -29.33 -10.52 23.54
N GLU A 94 -28.28 -10.86 24.26
CA GLU A 94 -28.33 -11.80 25.39
C GLU A 94 -29.07 -11.18 26.59
N GLU A 95 -28.81 -9.91 26.90
CA GLU A 95 -29.54 -9.20 27.98
C GLU A 95 -31.02 -9.08 27.67
N SER A 96 -31.41 -8.84 26.42
CA SER A 96 -32.79 -8.75 26.00
C SER A 96 -33.47 -10.12 25.78
N GLY A 97 -32.71 -11.21 25.77
CA GLY A 97 -33.22 -12.55 25.45
C GLY A 97 -33.56 -12.75 23.96
N ASP A 98 -33.11 -11.85 23.08
CA ASP A 98 -33.29 -11.94 21.62
C ASP A 98 -32.33 -12.97 21.01
N LYS A 99 -32.79 -14.21 20.93
CA LYS A 99 -31.99 -15.31 20.39
C LYS A 99 -31.68 -15.15 18.91
N SER A 100 -32.60 -14.58 18.14
CA SER A 100 -32.40 -14.34 16.71
C SER A 100 -31.29 -13.35 16.45
N ALA A 101 -31.32 -12.21 17.13
CA ALA A 101 -30.27 -11.22 17.06
C ALA A 101 -28.91 -11.77 17.55
N SER A 102 -28.91 -12.59 18.62
CA SER A 102 -27.67 -13.23 19.11
C SER A 102 -27.09 -14.19 18.06
N VAL A 103 -27.91 -15.04 17.42
CA VAL A 103 -27.45 -15.92 16.34
C VAL A 103 -26.89 -15.12 15.18
N ARG A 104 -27.59 -14.08 14.72
CA ARG A 104 -27.12 -13.20 13.65
C ARG A 104 -25.77 -12.58 13.97
N CYS A 105 -25.62 -11.93 15.13
CA CYS A 105 -24.39 -11.26 15.50
C CYS A 105 -23.20 -12.22 15.70
N ARG A 106 -23.42 -13.39 16.31
CA ARG A 106 -22.39 -14.42 16.47
C ARG A 106 -21.97 -15.00 15.12
N SER A 107 -22.91 -15.21 14.20
CA SER A 107 -22.63 -15.68 12.84
C SER A 107 -21.81 -14.65 12.06
N GLN A 108 -22.18 -13.37 12.14
CA GLN A 108 -21.40 -12.28 11.53
C GLN A 108 -20.02 -12.16 12.16
N LEU A 109 -19.88 -12.37 13.47
CA LEU A 109 -18.58 -12.38 14.14
C LEU A 109 -17.70 -13.53 13.62
N ALA A 110 -18.27 -14.73 13.44
CA ALA A 110 -17.55 -15.86 12.87
C ALA A 110 -17.07 -15.58 11.43
N ILE A 111 -17.91 -14.94 10.59
CA ILE A 111 -17.50 -14.51 9.24
C ILE A 111 -16.33 -13.52 9.33
N ARG A 112 -16.36 -12.55 10.27
CA ARG A 112 -15.25 -11.59 10.44
C ARG A 112 -13.98 -12.28 10.89
N CYS A 113 -14.07 -13.20 11.85
CA CYS A 113 -12.94 -14.02 12.29
C CYS A 113 -12.36 -14.83 11.12
N SER A 114 -13.19 -15.47 10.33
CA SER A 114 -12.78 -16.24 9.15
C SER A 114 -12.03 -15.35 8.15
N ASN A 115 -12.55 -14.17 7.82
CA ASN A 115 -11.97 -13.25 6.83
C ASN A 115 -10.63 -12.64 7.26
N ILE A 116 -10.26 -12.76 8.52
CA ILE A 116 -8.93 -12.35 9.04
C ILE A 116 -8.03 -13.55 9.39
N GLY A 117 -8.47 -14.78 9.06
CA GLY A 117 -7.70 -16.02 9.24
C GLY A 117 -7.83 -16.66 10.62
N LEU A 118 -8.80 -16.28 11.44
CA LEU A 118 -9.09 -16.86 12.76
C LEU A 118 -10.15 -17.96 12.63
N TYR A 119 -9.81 -19.07 11.95
CA TYR A 119 -10.76 -20.12 11.59
C TYR A 119 -11.25 -20.95 12.79
N ASP A 120 -10.35 -21.25 13.73
CA ASP A 120 -10.71 -22.01 14.92
C ASP A 120 -11.64 -21.21 15.83
N GLU A 121 -11.39 -19.91 15.99
CA GLU A 121 -12.27 -19.02 16.72
C GLU A 121 -13.64 -18.92 16.03
N ALA A 122 -13.65 -18.81 14.71
CA ALA A 122 -14.89 -18.77 13.94
C ALA A 122 -15.72 -20.04 14.14
N LEU A 123 -15.10 -21.23 14.05
CA LEU A 123 -15.76 -22.51 14.29
C LEU A 123 -16.24 -22.63 15.73
N ASN A 124 -15.43 -22.25 16.71
CA ASN A 124 -15.81 -22.29 18.12
C ASN A 124 -17.03 -21.39 18.41
N ILE A 125 -17.09 -20.20 17.79
CA ILE A 125 -18.24 -19.31 17.90
C ILE A 125 -19.47 -20.02 17.32
N LEU A 126 -19.38 -20.58 16.13
CA LEU A 126 -20.50 -21.24 15.45
C LEU A 126 -20.96 -22.49 16.19
N ASP A 127 -20.03 -23.31 16.67
CA ASP A 127 -20.34 -24.53 17.44
C ASP A 127 -20.98 -24.22 18.80
N SER A 128 -20.76 -23.03 19.35
CA SER A 128 -21.40 -22.55 20.57
C SER A 128 -22.89 -22.17 20.38
N ILE A 129 -23.32 -21.92 19.14
CA ILE A 129 -24.67 -21.49 18.83
C ILE A 129 -25.63 -22.71 18.95
N ARG A 130 -26.69 -22.52 19.69
CA ARG A 130 -27.76 -23.52 19.83
C ARG A 130 -29.03 -22.98 19.20
N LEU A 131 -29.32 -23.44 17.98
CA LEU A 131 -30.59 -23.12 17.31
C LEU A 131 -31.77 -23.78 18.03
N THR A 132 -32.80 -23.01 18.30
CA THR A 132 -34.04 -23.48 18.97
C THR A 132 -35.19 -23.68 17.97
N GLY A 133 -35.00 -23.26 16.72
CA GLY A 133 -36.01 -23.28 15.66
C GLY A 133 -37.07 -22.16 15.78
N LYS A 134 -36.82 -21.19 16.67
CA LYS A 134 -37.67 -20.00 16.87
C LYS A 134 -37.04 -18.73 16.33
N GLU A 135 -35.79 -18.82 15.87
CA GLU A 135 -35.05 -17.73 15.28
C GLU A 135 -35.64 -17.33 13.92
N GLU A 136 -35.42 -16.08 13.52
CA GLU A 136 -35.82 -15.62 12.19
C GLU A 136 -35.13 -16.46 11.11
N ARG A 137 -35.88 -16.76 10.05
CA ARG A 137 -35.40 -17.60 8.94
C ARG A 137 -34.09 -17.06 8.35
N ALA A 138 -33.98 -15.75 8.20
CA ALA A 138 -32.78 -15.09 7.69
C ALA A 138 -31.55 -15.26 8.62
N ASP A 139 -31.76 -15.23 9.94
CA ASP A 139 -30.66 -15.37 10.91
C ASP A 139 -30.12 -16.80 10.96
N ILE A 140 -31.02 -17.81 10.80
CA ILE A 140 -30.60 -19.20 10.58
C ILE A 140 -29.83 -19.33 9.27
N GLY A 141 -30.25 -18.63 8.22
CA GLY A 141 -29.56 -18.57 6.94
C GLY A 141 -28.14 -18.01 7.10
N THR A 142 -27.98 -16.89 7.83
CA THR A 142 -26.67 -16.27 8.13
C THR A 142 -25.77 -17.21 8.95
N TYR A 143 -26.35 -18.03 9.83
CA TYR A 143 -25.57 -19.05 10.55
C TYR A 143 -24.98 -20.11 9.61
N TYR A 144 -25.74 -20.59 8.63
CA TYR A 144 -25.23 -21.53 7.64
C TYR A 144 -24.27 -20.86 6.63
N GLU A 145 -24.54 -19.62 6.26
CA GLU A 145 -23.61 -18.77 5.49
C GLU A 145 -22.24 -18.67 6.18
N ALA A 146 -22.23 -18.46 7.50
CA ALA A 146 -21.00 -18.35 8.26
C ALA A 146 -20.17 -19.65 8.22
N TYR A 147 -20.80 -20.81 8.42
CA TYR A 147 -20.10 -22.09 8.23
C TYR A 147 -19.60 -22.29 6.80
N ASN A 148 -20.44 -21.95 5.81
CA ASN A 148 -20.04 -22.03 4.42
C ASN A 148 -18.80 -21.13 4.15
N ASN A 149 -18.79 -19.89 4.64
CA ASN A 149 -17.66 -18.98 4.52
C ASN A 149 -16.39 -19.58 5.15
N VAL A 150 -16.47 -20.08 6.40
CA VAL A 150 -15.28 -20.66 7.08
C VAL A 150 -14.73 -21.85 6.30
N TYR A 151 -15.57 -22.76 5.83
CA TYR A 151 -15.10 -23.94 5.09
C TYR A 151 -14.62 -23.59 3.67
N SER A 152 -15.18 -22.57 3.05
CA SER A 152 -14.69 -22.02 1.78
C SER A 152 -13.27 -21.48 1.94
N GLU A 153 -13.03 -20.66 2.97
CA GLU A 153 -11.71 -20.12 3.27
C GLU A 153 -10.69 -21.23 3.61
N LEU A 154 -11.09 -22.20 4.45
CA LEU A 154 -10.26 -23.35 4.79
C LEU A 154 -9.91 -24.18 3.57
N SER A 155 -10.84 -24.40 2.65
CA SER A 155 -10.61 -25.16 1.42
C SER A 155 -9.65 -24.43 0.47
N TYR A 156 -9.75 -23.11 0.41
CA TYR A 156 -8.90 -22.26 -0.44
C TYR A 156 -7.45 -22.20 0.07
N TYR A 157 -7.25 -22.06 1.39
CA TYR A 157 -5.90 -21.86 1.95
C TYR A 157 -5.16 -23.14 2.31
N THR A 158 -5.85 -24.28 2.47
CA THR A 158 -5.17 -25.53 2.75
C THR A 158 -4.32 -26.01 1.56
N ARG A 159 -3.14 -26.54 1.87
CA ARG A 159 -2.27 -27.20 0.88
C ARG A 159 -2.38 -28.73 0.89
N LEU A 160 -3.17 -29.27 1.80
CA LEU A 160 -3.40 -30.70 1.95
C LEU A 160 -4.65 -31.10 1.16
N ASP A 161 -4.47 -31.97 0.17
CA ASP A 161 -5.55 -32.30 -0.78
C ASP A 161 -6.71 -33.05 -0.11
N ASP A 162 -6.43 -33.94 0.80
CA ASP A 162 -7.42 -34.65 1.63
C ASP A 162 -8.26 -33.69 2.49
N MET A 163 -7.59 -32.70 3.11
CA MET A 163 -8.26 -31.66 3.88
C MET A 163 -9.08 -30.75 2.98
N ARG A 164 -8.57 -30.40 1.81
CA ARG A 164 -9.31 -29.60 0.83
C ARG A 164 -10.60 -30.26 0.43
N GLU A 165 -10.55 -31.55 0.08
CA GLU A 165 -11.76 -32.32 -0.28
C GLU A 165 -12.77 -32.37 0.86
N MET A 166 -12.30 -32.61 2.10
CA MET A 166 -13.14 -32.62 3.28
C MET A 166 -13.81 -31.24 3.49
N TYR A 167 -13.06 -30.14 3.38
CA TYR A 167 -13.61 -28.80 3.55
C TYR A 167 -14.59 -28.44 2.45
N GLN A 168 -14.31 -28.77 1.20
CA GLN A 168 -15.25 -28.57 0.08
C GLN A 168 -16.54 -29.35 0.27
N LYS A 169 -16.48 -30.56 0.82
CA LYS A 169 -17.69 -31.33 1.14
C LYS A 169 -18.55 -30.63 2.20
N LYS A 170 -17.91 -30.09 3.24
CA LYS A 170 -18.61 -29.33 4.29
C LYS A 170 -19.13 -28.00 3.75
N GLU A 171 -18.35 -27.28 2.93
CA GLU A 171 -18.78 -26.08 2.26
C GLU A 171 -20.08 -26.31 1.47
N ARG A 172 -20.12 -27.35 0.62
CA ARG A 172 -21.31 -27.69 -0.17
C ARG A 172 -22.50 -28.06 0.71
N GLN A 173 -22.26 -28.77 1.80
CA GLN A 173 -23.34 -29.11 2.76
C GLN A 173 -23.96 -27.86 3.36
N TYR A 174 -23.16 -26.92 3.82
CA TYR A 174 -23.63 -25.67 4.42
C TYR A 174 -24.21 -24.71 3.38
N GLU A 175 -23.70 -24.70 2.16
CA GLU A 175 -24.28 -23.97 1.04
C GLU A 175 -25.72 -24.38 0.76
N GLN A 176 -26.01 -25.67 0.73
CA GLN A 176 -27.37 -26.16 0.55
C GLN A 176 -28.30 -25.79 1.72
N LEU A 177 -27.76 -25.85 2.95
CA LEU A 177 -28.53 -25.43 4.12
C LEU A 177 -28.82 -23.93 4.07
N MET A 178 -27.85 -23.11 3.68
CA MET A 178 -28.02 -21.67 3.50
C MET A 178 -29.13 -21.34 2.50
N TYR A 179 -29.15 -22.00 1.34
CA TYR A 179 -30.20 -21.79 0.33
C TYR A 179 -31.61 -22.12 0.82
N ASN A 180 -31.74 -23.00 1.80
CA ASN A 180 -33.05 -23.31 2.38
C ASN A 180 -33.64 -22.17 3.22
N TYR A 181 -32.77 -21.24 3.70
CA TYR A 181 -33.15 -20.20 4.67
C TYR A 181 -33.03 -18.80 4.14
N LEU A 182 -32.01 -18.49 3.33
CA LEU A 182 -31.84 -17.19 2.74
C LEU A 182 -32.72 -16.99 1.51
N ALA A 183 -33.02 -15.73 1.23
CA ALA A 183 -33.71 -15.37 -0.01
C ALA A 183 -32.78 -15.64 -1.22
N PRO A 184 -33.30 -16.19 -2.33
CA PRO A 184 -32.50 -16.39 -3.55
C PRO A 184 -31.83 -15.12 -4.10
N THR A 185 -32.37 -13.95 -3.74
CA THR A 185 -31.90 -12.62 -4.10
C THR A 185 -30.96 -12.01 -3.06
N SER A 186 -30.57 -12.75 -2.02
CA SER A 186 -29.56 -12.27 -1.07
C SER A 186 -28.16 -12.26 -1.68
N GLU A 187 -27.29 -11.35 -1.22
CA GLU A 187 -25.90 -11.24 -1.63
C GLU A 187 -25.16 -12.58 -1.55
N ALA A 188 -25.31 -13.29 -0.43
CA ALA A 188 -24.68 -14.59 -0.22
C ALA A 188 -25.14 -15.66 -1.23
N CYS A 189 -26.44 -15.67 -1.58
CA CYS A 189 -26.97 -16.61 -2.57
C CYS A 189 -26.49 -16.26 -3.99
N PHE A 190 -26.50 -15.00 -4.39
CA PHE A 190 -25.96 -14.59 -5.68
C PHE A 190 -24.46 -14.94 -5.78
N LEU A 191 -23.67 -14.55 -4.78
CA LEU A 191 -22.24 -14.81 -4.71
C LEU A 191 -21.92 -16.30 -4.91
N LYS A 192 -22.60 -17.19 -4.16
CA LYS A 192 -22.32 -18.62 -4.24
C LYS A 192 -22.82 -19.25 -5.54
N ARG A 193 -23.97 -18.85 -6.05
CA ARG A 193 -24.46 -19.30 -7.36
C ARG A 193 -23.52 -18.92 -8.49
N GLU A 194 -23.04 -17.69 -8.48
CA GLU A 194 -22.10 -17.18 -9.48
C GLU A 194 -20.73 -17.87 -9.40
N GLN A 195 -20.15 -17.98 -8.19
CA GLN A 195 -18.91 -18.72 -7.97
C GLN A 195 -19.03 -20.16 -8.49
N ARG A 196 -20.11 -20.83 -8.17
CA ARG A 196 -20.36 -22.21 -8.61
C ARG A 196 -20.48 -22.32 -10.13
N ALA A 197 -21.17 -21.39 -10.77
CA ALA A 197 -21.28 -21.35 -12.22
C ALA A 197 -19.91 -21.12 -12.88
N GLN A 198 -19.06 -20.28 -12.30
CA GLN A 198 -17.70 -20.03 -12.77
C GLN A 198 -16.79 -21.26 -12.60
N GLU A 199 -16.79 -21.89 -11.43
CA GLU A 199 -16.03 -23.12 -11.14
C GLU A 199 -16.37 -24.28 -12.09
N GLU A 200 -17.65 -24.43 -12.43
CA GLU A 200 -18.16 -25.46 -13.33
C GLU A 200 -18.05 -25.06 -14.82
N GLY A 201 -17.49 -23.88 -15.14
CA GLY A 201 -17.33 -23.38 -16.49
C GLY A 201 -18.63 -22.98 -17.18
N ARG A 202 -19.73 -22.81 -16.44
CA ARG A 202 -21.05 -22.39 -16.93
C ARG A 202 -21.14 -20.85 -17.03
N LEU A 203 -20.25 -20.28 -17.84
CA LEU A 203 -20.01 -18.84 -17.91
C LEU A 203 -21.26 -18.03 -18.31
N LYS A 204 -22.10 -18.57 -19.22
CA LYS A 204 -23.35 -17.90 -19.61
C LYS A 204 -24.30 -17.76 -18.44
N GLU A 205 -24.45 -18.82 -17.64
CA GLU A 205 -25.27 -18.80 -16.44
C GLU A 205 -24.71 -17.87 -15.38
N SER A 206 -23.37 -17.83 -15.21
CA SER A 206 -22.71 -16.87 -14.32
C SER A 206 -23.08 -15.43 -14.70
N MET A 207 -22.98 -15.07 -15.98
CA MET A 207 -23.35 -13.73 -16.46
C MET A 207 -24.83 -13.41 -16.22
N GLU A 208 -25.74 -14.37 -16.44
CA GLU A 208 -27.17 -14.20 -16.16
C GLU A 208 -27.43 -13.94 -14.67
N ILE A 209 -26.74 -14.68 -13.79
CA ILE A 209 -26.81 -14.48 -12.33
C ILE A 209 -26.29 -13.09 -11.94
N ASN A 210 -25.15 -12.67 -12.52
CA ASN A 210 -24.59 -11.36 -12.26
C ASN A 210 -25.50 -10.23 -12.77
N ASP A 211 -26.18 -10.40 -13.93
CA ASP A 211 -27.18 -9.46 -14.45
C ASP A 211 -28.40 -9.31 -13.50
N GLU A 212 -28.81 -10.41 -12.86
CA GLU A 212 -29.83 -10.36 -11.83
C GLU A 212 -29.34 -9.62 -10.58
N TRP A 213 -28.11 -9.93 -10.15
CA TRP A 213 -27.51 -9.32 -8.97
C TRP A 213 -27.29 -7.82 -9.14
N LEU A 214 -26.81 -7.37 -10.30
CA LEU A 214 -26.66 -5.94 -10.63
C LEU A 214 -27.96 -5.14 -10.47
N LYS A 215 -29.13 -5.75 -10.70
CA LYS A 215 -30.43 -5.07 -10.53
C LYS A 215 -30.79 -4.86 -9.06
N THR A 216 -30.14 -5.55 -8.12
CA THR A 216 -30.43 -5.46 -6.69
C THR A 216 -29.54 -4.49 -5.94
N VAL A 217 -28.49 -3.98 -6.58
CA VAL A 217 -27.50 -3.08 -5.96
C VAL A 217 -27.57 -1.69 -6.59
N GLU A 218 -27.32 -0.66 -5.80
CA GLU A 218 -27.22 0.71 -6.29
C GLU A 218 -25.87 0.92 -6.98
N PRO A 219 -25.84 1.42 -8.24
CA PRO A 219 -24.61 1.69 -8.95
C PRO A 219 -23.66 2.60 -8.16
N GLY A 220 -22.37 2.22 -8.09
CA GLY A 220 -21.35 2.96 -7.36
C GLY A 220 -21.38 2.78 -5.84
N SER A 221 -22.30 1.97 -5.29
CA SER A 221 -22.29 1.58 -3.87
C SER A 221 -21.19 0.55 -3.57
N HIS A 222 -20.87 0.33 -2.28
CA HIS A 222 -19.92 -0.72 -1.91
C HIS A 222 -20.40 -2.15 -2.29
N PRO A 223 -21.68 -2.54 -2.13
CA PRO A 223 -22.18 -3.82 -2.68
C PRO A 223 -22.00 -3.93 -4.20
N TYR A 224 -22.19 -2.83 -4.95
CA TYR A 224 -21.94 -2.81 -6.40
C TYR A 224 -20.47 -3.15 -6.73
N ALA A 225 -19.52 -2.73 -5.90
CA ALA A 225 -18.11 -3.04 -6.13
C ALA A 225 -17.86 -4.56 -6.20
N LEU A 226 -18.51 -5.33 -5.34
CA LEU A 226 -18.40 -6.79 -5.34
C LEU A 226 -18.98 -7.39 -6.63
N VAL A 227 -20.17 -6.98 -7.03
CA VAL A 227 -20.82 -7.45 -8.25
C VAL A 227 -19.97 -7.14 -9.50
N ALA A 228 -19.44 -5.91 -9.55
CA ALA A 228 -18.54 -5.47 -10.62
C ALA A 228 -17.22 -6.28 -10.66
N LEU A 229 -16.69 -6.68 -9.50
CA LEU A 229 -15.50 -7.54 -9.42
C LEU A 229 -15.79 -8.94 -9.99
N TYR A 230 -16.97 -9.52 -9.73
CA TYR A 230 -17.35 -10.80 -10.32
C TYR A 230 -17.59 -10.68 -11.83
N ARG A 231 -18.17 -9.57 -12.29
CA ARG A 231 -18.30 -9.27 -13.72
C ARG A 231 -16.93 -9.14 -14.40
N TYR A 232 -15.94 -8.55 -13.72
CA TYR A 232 -14.56 -8.53 -14.20
C TYR A 232 -14.02 -9.95 -14.41
N ILE A 233 -14.24 -10.87 -13.44
CA ILE A 233 -13.78 -12.26 -13.55
C ILE A 233 -14.40 -12.95 -14.78
N GLU A 234 -15.68 -12.73 -15.04
CA GLU A 234 -16.38 -13.26 -16.19
C GLU A 234 -15.76 -12.82 -17.53
N TYR A 235 -15.47 -11.51 -17.67
CA TYR A 235 -14.82 -11.00 -18.87
C TYR A 235 -13.33 -11.42 -18.96
N LYS A 236 -12.67 -11.63 -17.84
CA LYS A 236 -11.32 -12.22 -17.79
C LYS A 236 -11.32 -13.65 -18.33
N LEU A 237 -12.30 -14.46 -17.96
CA LEU A 237 -12.50 -15.81 -18.48
C LEU A 237 -12.83 -15.82 -19.99
N GLN A 238 -13.57 -14.83 -20.46
CA GLN A 238 -13.86 -14.63 -21.89
C GLN A 238 -12.69 -14.05 -22.68
N ARG A 239 -11.64 -13.56 -22.02
CA ARG A 239 -10.50 -12.84 -22.61
C ARG A 239 -10.90 -11.52 -23.30
N ASP A 240 -11.99 -10.92 -22.88
CA ASP A 240 -12.37 -9.57 -23.31
C ASP A 240 -11.68 -8.53 -22.41
N THR A 241 -10.47 -8.16 -22.79
CA THR A 241 -9.63 -7.24 -22.01
C THR A 241 -10.28 -5.88 -21.80
N THR A 242 -11.08 -5.40 -22.74
CA THR A 242 -11.71 -4.08 -22.64
C THR A 242 -12.80 -4.08 -21.57
N GLN A 243 -13.73 -5.03 -21.66
CA GLN A 243 -14.80 -5.17 -20.66
C GLN A 243 -14.25 -5.56 -19.30
N MET A 244 -13.25 -6.44 -19.28
CA MET A 244 -12.51 -6.82 -18.09
C MET A 244 -11.99 -5.58 -17.33
N MET A 245 -11.24 -4.71 -18.01
CA MET A 245 -10.68 -3.51 -17.37
C MET A 245 -11.75 -2.48 -17.03
N HIS A 246 -12.81 -2.37 -17.82
CA HIS A 246 -13.96 -1.54 -17.50
C HIS A 246 -14.56 -1.92 -16.14
N TRP A 247 -14.95 -3.17 -15.96
CA TRP A 247 -15.63 -3.64 -14.75
C TRP A 247 -14.70 -3.65 -13.53
N LEU A 248 -13.41 -3.95 -13.75
CA LEU A 248 -12.42 -3.86 -12.68
C LEU A 248 -12.26 -2.43 -12.16
N THR A 249 -12.20 -1.44 -13.07
CA THR A 249 -12.13 -0.03 -12.68
C THR A 249 -13.42 0.47 -12.02
N GLU A 250 -14.59 0.01 -12.46
CA GLU A 250 -15.87 0.29 -11.80
C GLU A 250 -15.88 -0.22 -10.35
N SER A 251 -15.44 -1.46 -10.12
CA SER A 251 -15.31 -2.04 -8.78
C SER A 251 -14.37 -1.21 -7.89
N VAL A 252 -13.20 -0.87 -8.40
CA VAL A 252 -12.20 -0.06 -7.69
C VAL A 252 -12.75 1.31 -7.31
N LEU A 253 -13.38 2.01 -8.26
CA LEU A 253 -13.96 3.34 -8.04
C LEU A 253 -15.07 3.31 -6.99
N ALA A 254 -15.93 2.28 -7.03
CA ALA A 254 -16.98 2.11 -6.04
C ALA A 254 -16.39 1.92 -4.63
N ASP A 255 -15.37 1.08 -4.47
CA ASP A 255 -14.71 0.86 -3.18
C ASP A 255 -14.03 2.14 -2.65
N ILE A 256 -13.27 2.85 -3.47
CA ILE A 256 -12.61 4.09 -3.05
C ILE A 256 -13.63 5.13 -2.60
N ARG A 257 -14.67 5.38 -3.41
CA ARG A 257 -15.69 6.41 -3.12
C ARG A 257 -16.52 6.10 -1.88
N ASN A 258 -16.66 4.82 -1.55
CA ASN A 258 -17.30 4.37 -0.31
C ASN A 258 -16.34 4.23 0.86
N ALA A 259 -15.07 4.63 0.71
CA ALA A 259 -14.03 4.46 1.73
C ALA A 259 -13.97 3.02 2.26
N ALA A 260 -14.12 2.01 1.39
CA ALA A 260 -13.89 0.63 1.74
C ALA A 260 -12.38 0.39 1.84
N MET A 261 -11.94 -0.18 2.96
CA MET A 261 -10.53 -0.51 3.20
C MET A 261 -10.23 -1.98 2.92
N ASP A 262 -11.24 -2.84 2.97
CA ASP A 262 -11.13 -4.22 2.52
C ASP A 262 -11.34 -4.31 1.00
N GLN A 263 -10.34 -3.86 0.25
CA GLN A 263 -10.42 -3.78 -1.20
C GLN A 263 -9.89 -5.06 -1.85
N GLY A 264 -10.78 -5.76 -2.56
CA GLY A 264 -10.41 -6.93 -3.37
C GLY A 264 -9.96 -6.57 -4.79
N SER A 265 -10.48 -5.51 -5.36
CA SER A 265 -10.29 -5.15 -6.77
C SER A 265 -9.03 -4.34 -7.07
N MET A 266 -8.56 -3.51 -6.14
CA MET A 266 -7.43 -2.62 -6.39
C MET A 266 -6.11 -3.38 -6.61
N TRP A 267 -5.84 -4.44 -5.85
CA TRP A 267 -4.62 -5.22 -6.06
C TRP A 267 -4.67 -6.01 -7.39
N GLU A 268 -5.87 -6.48 -7.79
CA GLU A 268 -6.08 -7.07 -9.11
C GLU A 268 -5.80 -6.06 -10.21
N LEU A 269 -6.29 -4.81 -10.06
CA LEU A 269 -6.01 -3.75 -11.02
C LEU A 269 -4.51 -3.42 -11.10
N ALA A 270 -3.83 -3.37 -9.96
CA ALA A 270 -2.38 -3.19 -9.92
C ALA A 270 -1.64 -4.34 -10.63
N ASN A 271 -2.09 -5.57 -10.44
CA ASN A 271 -1.53 -6.75 -11.10
C ASN A 271 -1.75 -6.71 -12.63
N GLU A 272 -2.95 -6.40 -13.09
CA GLU A 272 -3.26 -6.28 -14.53
C GLU A 272 -2.43 -5.16 -15.18
N LEU A 273 -2.28 -4.01 -14.53
CA LEU A 273 -1.44 -2.90 -15.01
C LEU A 273 0.04 -3.29 -15.06
N MET A 274 0.54 -4.05 -14.09
CA MET A 274 1.90 -4.57 -14.11
C MET A 274 2.10 -5.52 -15.31
N LEU A 275 1.14 -6.40 -15.60
CA LEU A 275 1.19 -7.29 -16.76
C LEU A 275 1.14 -6.53 -18.08
N GLN A 276 0.47 -5.38 -18.12
CA GLN A 276 0.43 -4.47 -19.27
C GLN A 276 1.68 -3.59 -19.39
N GLY A 277 2.56 -3.58 -18.39
CA GLY A 277 3.81 -2.81 -18.36
C GLY A 277 3.66 -1.40 -17.79
N ASP A 278 2.51 -1.00 -17.26
CA ASP A 278 2.32 0.26 -16.53
C ASP A 278 2.77 0.09 -15.07
N ILE A 279 4.09 -0.01 -14.90
CA ILE A 279 4.72 -0.27 -13.59
C ILE A 279 4.51 0.89 -12.61
N GLU A 280 4.45 2.12 -13.11
CA GLU A 280 4.29 3.31 -12.27
C GLU A 280 2.92 3.31 -11.59
N ARG A 281 1.83 3.11 -12.34
CA ARG A 281 0.50 2.98 -11.76
C ARG A 281 0.36 1.74 -10.89
N ALA A 282 0.88 0.60 -11.36
CA ALA A 282 0.86 -0.63 -10.58
C ALA A 282 1.49 -0.43 -9.19
N SER A 283 2.64 0.27 -9.13
CA SER A 283 3.32 0.59 -7.87
C SER A 283 2.51 1.54 -6.98
N SER A 284 1.92 2.57 -7.56
CA SER A 284 1.06 3.51 -6.84
C SER A 284 -0.18 2.83 -6.25
N TYR A 285 -0.85 2.00 -7.06
CA TYR A 285 -2.09 1.31 -6.65
C TYR A 285 -1.84 0.24 -5.61
N ILE A 286 -0.74 -0.50 -5.71
CA ILE A 286 -0.39 -1.49 -4.68
C ILE A 286 -0.01 -0.80 -3.36
N SER A 287 0.66 0.36 -3.41
CA SER A 287 0.94 1.16 -2.21
C SER A 287 -0.35 1.59 -1.52
N TYR A 288 -1.30 2.14 -2.28
CA TYR A 288 -2.62 2.50 -1.77
C TYR A 288 -3.36 1.29 -1.16
N THR A 289 -3.28 0.13 -1.83
CA THR A 289 -3.86 -1.12 -1.30
C THR A 289 -3.23 -1.53 0.04
N CYS A 290 -1.90 -1.38 0.18
CA CYS A 290 -1.20 -1.65 1.44
C CYS A 290 -1.69 -0.73 2.57
N ASP A 291 -1.85 0.56 2.29
CA ASP A 291 -2.34 1.54 3.27
C ASP A 291 -3.78 1.20 3.70
N CYS A 292 -4.64 0.83 2.75
CA CYS A 292 -6.00 0.38 3.03
C CYS A 292 -6.01 -0.90 3.86
N ALA A 293 -5.23 -1.91 3.49
CA ALA A 293 -5.15 -3.19 4.20
C ALA A 293 -4.63 -3.02 5.64
N ASN A 294 -3.64 -2.14 5.84
CA ASN A 294 -3.12 -1.81 7.15
C ASN A 294 -4.16 -1.10 8.02
N ARG A 295 -4.92 -0.19 7.45
CA ARG A 295 -6.00 0.52 8.15
C ARG A 295 -7.16 -0.42 8.49
N TYR A 296 -7.50 -1.33 7.60
CA TYR A 296 -8.52 -2.35 7.83
C TYR A 296 -8.12 -3.35 8.93
N GLY A 297 -6.83 -3.67 9.03
CA GLY A 297 -6.30 -4.67 9.96
C GLY A 297 -6.29 -6.10 9.39
N SER A 298 -6.29 -6.27 8.05
CA SER A 298 -6.27 -7.60 7.41
C SER A 298 -4.86 -8.16 7.27
N ARG A 299 -4.56 -9.23 8.03
CA ARG A 299 -3.32 -10.02 7.86
C ARG A 299 -3.31 -10.77 6.52
N GLN A 300 -4.45 -11.28 6.13
CA GLN A 300 -4.65 -12.07 4.93
C GLN A 300 -4.40 -11.25 3.66
N ARG A 301 -4.88 -10.01 3.62
CA ARG A 301 -4.66 -9.10 2.50
C ARG A 301 -3.18 -8.74 2.35
N ASN A 302 -2.49 -8.51 3.45
CA ASN A 302 -1.05 -8.26 3.43
C ASN A 302 -0.26 -9.44 2.84
N TRP A 303 -0.68 -10.67 3.12
CA TRP A 303 -0.06 -11.86 2.53
C TRP A 303 -0.30 -11.99 1.02
N GLN A 304 -1.50 -11.63 0.54
CA GLN A 304 -1.83 -11.60 -0.89
C GLN A 304 -1.04 -10.53 -1.65
N ILE A 305 -0.79 -9.39 -1.02
CA ILE A 305 -0.06 -8.24 -1.60
C ILE A 305 1.45 -8.48 -1.65
N ALA A 306 2.01 -9.22 -0.70
CA ALA A 306 3.45 -9.43 -0.57
C ALA A 306 4.16 -9.98 -1.82
N PRO A 307 3.60 -10.96 -2.57
CA PRO A 307 4.21 -11.42 -3.83
C PRO A 307 4.28 -10.32 -4.89
N LEU A 308 3.26 -9.48 -5.00
CA LEU A 308 3.20 -8.39 -5.96
C LEU A 308 4.21 -7.29 -5.61
N LEU A 309 4.34 -6.93 -4.33
CA LEU A 309 5.39 -6.03 -3.84
C LEU A 309 6.78 -6.56 -4.17
N SER A 310 7.01 -7.85 -3.93
CA SER A 310 8.28 -8.50 -4.28
C SER A 310 8.54 -8.45 -5.79
N HIS A 311 7.52 -8.65 -6.60
CA HIS A 311 7.63 -8.59 -8.07
C HIS A 311 7.95 -7.17 -8.56
N ILE A 312 7.31 -6.15 -8.00
CA ILE A 312 7.58 -4.73 -8.31
C ILE A 312 9.02 -4.37 -7.90
N ALA A 313 9.45 -4.78 -6.69
CA ALA A 313 10.82 -4.56 -6.23
C ALA A 313 11.86 -5.23 -7.13
N ASN A 314 11.60 -6.47 -7.57
CA ASN A 314 12.47 -7.19 -8.50
C ASN A 314 12.52 -6.53 -9.89
N ASN A 315 11.38 -6.04 -10.41
CA ASN A 315 11.34 -5.32 -11.68
C ASN A 315 12.11 -4.00 -11.59
N TYR A 316 11.94 -3.25 -10.51
CA TYR A 316 12.71 -2.02 -10.26
C TYR A 316 14.21 -2.31 -10.18
N LYS A 317 14.61 -3.35 -9.44
CA LYS A 317 15.99 -3.81 -9.37
C LYS A 317 16.53 -4.19 -10.75
N SER A 318 15.79 -4.98 -11.51
CA SER A 318 16.17 -5.39 -12.87
C SER A 318 16.30 -4.19 -13.83
N GLN A 319 15.42 -3.20 -13.72
CA GLN A 319 15.50 -1.97 -14.51
C GLN A 319 16.71 -1.13 -14.09
N SER A 320 16.97 -1.00 -12.80
CA SER A 320 18.17 -0.33 -12.26
C SER A 320 19.46 -0.99 -12.71
N GLU A 321 19.51 -2.34 -12.67
CA GLU A 321 20.66 -3.11 -13.16
C GLU A 321 20.88 -2.94 -14.66
N ARG A 322 19.83 -2.90 -15.47
CA ARG A 322 19.91 -2.62 -16.92
C ARG A 322 20.43 -1.21 -17.18
N THR A 323 19.91 -0.22 -16.47
CA THR A 323 20.36 1.17 -16.60
C THR A 323 21.82 1.31 -16.18
N THR A 324 22.22 0.68 -15.08
CA THR A 324 23.60 0.64 -14.61
C THR A 324 24.51 -0.05 -15.62
N SER A 325 24.09 -1.17 -16.19
CA SER A 325 24.83 -1.86 -17.27
C SER A 325 24.98 -0.99 -18.53
N GLN A 326 23.92 -0.27 -18.92
CA GLN A 326 23.98 0.68 -20.03
C GLN A 326 24.93 1.85 -19.75
N LEU A 327 24.96 2.35 -18.51
CA LEU A 327 25.91 3.37 -18.09
C LEU A 327 27.34 2.86 -18.15
N TRP A 328 27.61 1.65 -17.68
CA TRP A 328 28.93 1.02 -17.76
C TRP A 328 29.39 0.79 -19.20
N THR A 329 28.50 0.32 -20.08
CA THR A 329 28.81 0.15 -21.49
C THR A 329 29.07 1.49 -22.19
N SER A 330 28.30 2.51 -21.86
CA SER A 330 28.50 3.87 -22.38
C SER A 330 29.83 4.46 -21.87
N LEU A 331 30.14 4.27 -20.59
CA LEU A 331 31.41 4.71 -20.00
C LEU A 331 32.61 3.99 -20.66
N ALA A 332 32.51 2.70 -20.88
CA ALA A 332 33.53 1.93 -21.59
C ALA A 332 33.74 2.42 -23.04
N ALA A 333 32.62 2.70 -23.75
CA ALA A 333 32.69 3.26 -25.10
C ALA A 333 33.36 4.64 -25.13
N ILE A 334 33.00 5.52 -24.18
CA ILE A 334 33.64 6.86 -24.04
C ILE A 334 35.12 6.72 -23.69
N SER A 335 35.47 5.77 -22.81
CA SER A 335 36.88 5.53 -22.42
C SER A 335 37.71 5.00 -23.61
N ILE A 336 37.15 4.11 -24.42
CA ILE A 336 37.79 3.63 -25.64
C ILE A 336 37.97 4.78 -26.63
N LEU A 337 36.94 5.63 -26.79
CA LEU A 337 37.02 6.80 -27.67
C LEU A 337 38.11 7.80 -27.21
N ALA A 338 38.20 8.03 -25.89
CA ALA A 338 39.24 8.88 -25.30
C ALA A 338 40.64 8.29 -25.51
N LEU A 339 40.80 6.97 -25.37
CA LEU A 339 42.07 6.29 -25.65
C LEU A 339 42.46 6.36 -27.14
N LEU A 340 41.51 6.21 -28.04
CA LEU A 340 41.71 6.36 -29.48
C LEU A 340 42.11 7.80 -29.84
N LEU A 341 41.49 8.79 -29.20
CA LEU A 341 41.85 10.20 -29.35
C LEU A 341 43.28 10.48 -28.85
N LEU A 342 43.64 9.91 -27.69
CA LEU A 342 45.00 10.02 -27.15
C LEU A 342 46.03 9.34 -28.07
N ALA A 343 45.69 8.17 -28.60
CA ALA A 343 46.56 7.49 -29.59
C ALA A 343 46.71 8.29 -30.88
N ALA A 344 45.62 8.89 -31.38
CA ALA A 344 45.63 9.76 -32.54
C ALA A 344 46.47 11.03 -32.28
N LEU A 345 46.33 11.66 -31.11
CA LEU A 345 47.13 12.79 -30.69
C LEU A 345 48.62 12.43 -30.55
N PHE A 346 48.90 11.23 -30.01
CA PHE A 346 50.30 10.73 -29.94
C PHE A 346 50.89 10.49 -31.32
N PHE A 347 50.09 9.91 -32.24
CA PHE A 347 50.53 9.68 -33.62
C PHE A 347 50.73 10.99 -34.38
N LEU A 348 49.82 11.97 -34.19
CA LEU A 348 49.97 13.33 -34.73
C LEU A 348 51.17 14.05 -34.13
N HIS A 349 51.41 13.91 -32.83
CA HIS A 349 52.57 14.49 -32.18
C HIS A 349 53.88 13.88 -32.72
N ARG A 350 53.95 12.57 -32.90
CA ARG A 350 55.11 11.88 -33.49
C ARG A 350 55.36 12.31 -34.94
N ARG A 351 54.31 12.50 -35.73
CA ARG A 351 54.39 12.98 -37.11
C ARG A 351 54.80 14.46 -37.18
N ASN A 352 54.31 15.29 -36.27
CA ASN A 352 54.74 16.69 -36.16
C ASN A 352 56.19 16.81 -35.72
N LYS A 353 56.69 15.91 -34.88
CA LYS A 353 58.11 15.86 -34.50
C LYS A 353 59.01 15.46 -35.68
N GLN A 354 58.55 14.53 -36.53
CA GLN A 354 59.25 14.17 -37.76
C GLN A 354 59.24 15.31 -38.81
N LEU A 355 58.13 16.04 -38.89
CA LEU A 355 58.04 17.24 -39.76
C LEU A 355 58.83 18.43 -39.21
N GLY A 356 59.00 18.53 -37.87
CA GLY A 356 59.79 19.54 -37.23
C GLY A 356 61.31 19.43 -37.56
N VAL A 357 61.79 18.20 -37.73
CA VAL A 357 63.21 17.97 -38.17
C VAL A 357 63.42 18.41 -39.61
N ALA A 358 62.41 18.35 -40.48
CA ALA A 358 62.44 18.83 -41.86
C ALA A 358 62.30 20.38 -41.97
N ARG A 359 61.82 21.02 -40.89
CA ARG A 359 61.54 22.48 -40.87
C ARG A 359 62.64 23.37 -40.26
N ASN A 360 63.73 22.82 -39.78
CA ASN A 360 64.86 23.60 -39.26
C ASN A 360 65.58 24.44 -40.35
N ALA A 361 65.04 24.47 -41.56
CA ALA A 361 65.59 25.30 -42.67
C ALA A 361 64.81 26.61 -42.94
N LEU A 362 63.74 26.88 -42.16
CA LEU A 362 62.95 28.10 -42.35
C LEU A 362 62.93 28.94 -41.07
N HIS A 363 63.92 29.80 -40.96
CA HIS A 363 64.10 30.74 -39.83
C HIS A 363 63.05 31.87 -39.78
N GLU A 364 62.16 31.94 -40.75
CA GLU A 364 61.21 33.06 -40.92
C GLU A 364 59.82 32.86 -40.30
N THR A 365 59.54 31.62 -39.77
CA THR A 365 58.27 31.33 -39.20
C THR A 365 58.17 31.44 -37.67
N ASN A 366 59.27 31.87 -37.02
CA ASN A 366 59.27 31.95 -35.53
C ASN A 366 58.42 33.09 -34.96
N SER A 367 58.08 34.11 -35.73
CA SER A 367 57.14 35.14 -35.22
C SER A 367 55.66 34.72 -35.24
N GLN A 368 55.29 33.79 -36.15
CA GLN A 368 53.94 33.28 -36.18
C GLN A 368 53.70 32.20 -35.08
N LEU A 369 54.80 31.48 -34.72
CA LEU A 369 54.72 30.49 -33.63
C LEU A 369 54.55 31.14 -32.25
N ALA A 370 55.09 32.35 -32.03
CA ALA A 370 54.93 33.06 -30.76
C ALA A 370 53.46 33.50 -30.53
N ALA A 371 52.80 33.99 -31.61
CA ALA A 371 51.41 34.39 -31.52
C ALA A 371 50.44 33.17 -31.26
N LEU A 372 50.77 31.99 -31.88
CA LEU A 372 50.01 30.80 -31.69
C LEU A 372 50.17 30.19 -30.28
N ASN A 373 51.37 30.35 -29.67
CA ASN A 373 51.63 29.92 -28.29
C ASN A 373 50.84 30.75 -27.25
N ASP A 374 50.67 32.04 -27.50
CA ASP A 374 49.88 32.88 -26.60
C ASP A 374 48.36 32.53 -26.70
N GLU A 375 47.90 32.22 -27.91
CA GLU A 375 46.50 31.78 -28.10
C GLU A 375 46.23 30.39 -27.47
N LEU A 376 47.23 29.49 -27.60
CA LEU A 376 47.16 28.16 -26.95
C LEU A 376 47.19 28.26 -25.42
N LYS A 377 47.94 29.21 -24.90
CA LYS A 377 48.04 29.48 -23.45
C LYS A 377 46.69 29.98 -22.89
N SER A 378 46.07 30.93 -23.63
CA SER A 378 44.74 31.44 -23.27
C SER A 378 43.68 30.33 -23.30
N THR A 379 43.76 29.45 -24.31
CA THR A 379 42.79 28.33 -24.43
C THR A 379 43.03 27.26 -23.37
N ASN A 380 44.29 27.01 -22.96
CA ASN A 380 44.60 26.07 -21.86
C ASN A 380 44.19 26.61 -20.49
N GLU A 381 44.23 27.90 -20.28
CA GLU A 381 43.69 28.51 -19.05
C GLU A 381 42.18 28.34 -18.98
N GLN A 382 41.46 28.55 -20.10
CA GLN A 382 40.02 28.28 -20.16
C GLN A 382 39.65 26.78 -19.97
N LEU A 383 40.46 25.87 -20.52
CA LEU A 383 40.27 24.44 -20.36
C LEU A 383 40.52 23.95 -18.92
N SER A 384 41.52 24.58 -18.25
CA SER A 384 41.82 24.30 -16.84
C SER A 384 40.66 24.71 -15.92
N ASP A 385 40.05 25.85 -16.22
CA ASP A 385 38.88 26.33 -15.45
C ASP A 385 37.67 25.40 -15.61
N VAL A 386 37.38 24.97 -16.85
CA VAL A 386 36.30 24.03 -17.12
C VAL A 386 36.53 22.65 -16.49
N ASN A 387 37.76 22.13 -16.49
CA ASN A 387 38.10 20.88 -15.83
C ASN A 387 38.03 20.98 -14.29
N SER A 388 38.34 22.14 -13.75
CA SER A 388 38.17 22.40 -12.31
C SER A 388 36.69 22.39 -11.91
N GLU A 389 35.85 23.03 -12.72
CA GLU A 389 34.39 23.06 -12.48
C GLU A 389 33.75 21.67 -12.61
N LEU A 390 34.19 20.89 -13.59
CA LEU A 390 33.73 19.49 -13.80
C LEU A 390 34.11 18.59 -12.61
N SER A 391 35.30 18.80 -12.03
CA SER A 391 35.76 18.03 -10.86
C SER A 391 34.91 18.31 -9.63
N VAL A 392 34.48 19.54 -9.41
CA VAL A 392 33.61 19.93 -8.29
C VAL A 392 32.22 19.31 -8.44
N VAL A 393 31.66 19.38 -9.65
CA VAL A 393 30.34 18.79 -9.94
C VAL A 393 30.36 17.27 -9.77
N ASN A 394 31.40 16.57 -10.22
CA ASN A 394 31.56 15.13 -10.05
C ASN A 394 31.70 14.72 -8.56
N SER A 395 32.38 15.53 -7.76
CA SER A 395 32.51 15.29 -6.33
C SER A 395 31.14 15.41 -5.62
N GLN A 396 30.37 16.45 -5.94
CA GLN A 396 29.04 16.68 -5.39
C GLN A 396 28.04 15.57 -5.81
N LEU A 397 28.12 15.11 -7.05
CA LEU A 397 27.28 14.04 -7.56
C LEU A 397 27.60 12.69 -6.87
N SER A 398 28.89 12.42 -6.64
CA SER A 398 29.35 11.21 -5.94
C SER A 398 28.87 11.18 -4.49
N GLU A 399 28.92 12.30 -3.80
CA GLU A 399 28.47 12.41 -2.42
C GLU A 399 26.93 12.27 -2.31
N SER A 400 26.20 12.89 -3.22
CA SER A 400 24.73 12.73 -3.31
C SER A 400 24.31 11.29 -3.55
N ASN A 401 25.02 10.57 -4.41
CA ASN A 401 24.74 9.17 -4.71
C ASN A 401 25.07 8.25 -3.52
N ARG A 402 26.18 8.48 -2.83
CA ARG A 402 26.58 7.73 -1.62
C ARG A 402 25.52 7.85 -0.51
N VAL A 403 25.00 9.06 -0.31
CA VAL A 403 23.95 9.31 0.66
C VAL A 403 22.66 8.55 0.30
N LYS A 404 22.28 8.55 -0.98
CA LYS A 404 21.10 7.79 -1.45
C LYS A 404 21.26 6.27 -1.25
N GLU A 405 22.42 5.72 -1.55
CA GLU A 405 22.70 4.29 -1.38
C GLU A 405 22.66 3.88 0.10
N GLU A 406 23.17 4.70 0.98
CA GLU A 406 23.11 4.45 2.43
C GLU A 406 21.66 4.46 2.94
N TYR A 407 20.80 5.38 2.43
CA TYR A 407 19.38 5.42 2.76
C TYR A 407 18.66 4.15 2.35
N ILE A 408 18.89 3.72 1.12
CA ILE A 408 18.26 2.49 0.58
C ILE A 408 18.71 1.27 1.39
N GLY A 409 19.99 1.17 1.71
CA GLY A 409 20.55 0.07 2.49
C GLY A 409 19.93 -0.02 3.90
N ARG A 410 19.80 1.10 4.59
CA ARG A 410 19.17 1.15 5.93
C ARG A 410 17.68 0.83 5.88
N PHE A 411 16.97 1.34 4.87
CA PHE A 411 15.56 1.04 4.68
C PHE A 411 15.32 -0.46 4.44
N MET A 412 16.12 -1.08 3.58
CA MET A 412 16.03 -2.52 3.31
C MET A 412 16.37 -3.38 4.54
N SER A 413 17.36 -2.95 5.34
CA SER A 413 17.69 -3.62 6.61
C SER A 413 16.53 -3.55 7.61
N LEU A 414 15.88 -2.40 7.73
CA LEU A 414 14.69 -2.24 8.58
C LEU A 414 13.53 -3.14 8.11
N CYS A 415 13.28 -3.21 6.82
CA CYS A 415 12.24 -4.10 6.26
C CYS A 415 12.55 -5.57 6.57
N SER A 416 13.81 -6.01 6.43
CA SER A 416 14.24 -7.37 6.75
C SER A 416 14.02 -7.69 8.22
N GLN A 417 14.40 -6.79 9.12
CA GLN A 417 14.19 -6.97 10.57
C GLN A 417 12.70 -7.11 10.93
N TYR A 418 11.82 -6.35 10.25
CA TYR A 418 10.38 -6.48 10.45
C TYR A 418 9.85 -7.85 10.02
N ILE A 419 10.36 -8.39 8.90
CA ILE A 419 10.00 -9.73 8.42
C ILE A 419 10.45 -10.81 9.42
N ASP A 420 11.67 -10.69 9.92
CA ASP A 420 12.21 -11.63 10.93
C ASP A 420 11.41 -11.59 12.24
N LYS A 421 10.97 -10.42 12.66
CA LYS A 421 10.12 -10.25 13.84
C LYS A 421 8.75 -10.91 13.65
N LEU A 422 8.13 -10.73 12.48
CA LEU A 422 6.88 -11.40 12.13
C LEU A 422 7.02 -12.93 12.15
N ASP A 423 8.13 -13.46 11.61
CA ASP A 423 8.38 -14.91 11.63
C ASP A 423 8.62 -15.43 13.05
N ASN A 424 9.33 -14.66 13.87
CA ASN A 424 9.53 -14.99 15.29
C ASN A 424 8.21 -14.98 16.07
N TYR A 425 7.35 -14.00 15.79
CA TYR A 425 6.02 -13.96 16.38
C TYR A 425 5.18 -15.18 15.94
N ARG A 426 5.19 -15.51 14.66
CA ARG A 426 4.55 -16.71 14.12
C ARG A 426 5.05 -17.99 14.81
N LYS A 427 6.37 -18.13 14.97
CA LYS A 427 7.00 -19.27 15.64
C LYS A 427 6.59 -19.35 17.12
N MET A 428 6.52 -18.21 17.80
CA MET A 428 6.10 -18.12 19.19
C MET A 428 4.64 -18.56 19.35
N VAL A 429 3.76 -18.04 18.50
CA VAL A 429 2.34 -18.42 18.47
C VAL A 429 2.19 -19.91 18.21
N ASN A 430 2.86 -20.44 17.17
CA ASN A 430 2.82 -21.87 16.85
C ASN A 430 3.37 -22.75 17.97
N LYS A 431 4.44 -22.34 18.65
CA LYS A 431 5.02 -23.05 19.80
C LYS A 431 4.03 -23.11 20.97
N LYS A 432 3.41 -21.98 21.30
CA LYS A 432 2.43 -21.92 22.40
C LYS A 432 1.16 -22.69 22.06
N MET A 433 0.70 -22.64 20.80
CA MET A 433 -0.42 -23.49 20.34
C MET A 433 -0.09 -24.97 20.44
N LYS A 434 1.11 -25.40 20.01
CA LYS A 434 1.55 -26.80 20.06
C LYS A 434 1.66 -27.31 21.50
N ASN A 435 2.07 -26.44 22.41
CA ASN A 435 2.19 -26.75 23.83
C ASN A 435 0.87 -26.66 24.59
N LYS A 436 -0.25 -26.32 23.94
CA LYS A 436 -1.59 -26.10 24.55
C LYS A 436 -1.59 -24.99 25.61
N GLU A 437 -0.69 -24.03 25.51
CA GLU A 437 -0.57 -22.85 26.40
C GLU A 437 -1.51 -21.73 25.91
N LEU A 438 -2.79 -22.06 25.75
CA LEU A 438 -3.79 -21.15 25.13
C LEU A 438 -4.09 -19.93 26.01
N ASP A 439 -4.10 -20.10 27.33
CA ASP A 439 -4.33 -19.01 28.27
C ASP A 439 -3.20 -17.96 28.24
N GLU A 440 -1.96 -18.42 28.13
CA GLU A 440 -0.82 -17.53 27.99
C GLU A 440 -0.83 -16.82 26.61
N LEU A 441 -1.22 -17.52 25.55
CA LEU A 441 -1.37 -16.93 24.23
C LEU A 441 -2.44 -15.85 24.23
N PHE A 442 -3.55 -16.10 24.94
CA PHE A 442 -4.64 -15.14 25.11
C PHE A 442 -4.18 -13.90 25.93
N GLN A 443 -3.37 -14.09 26.96
CA GLN A 443 -2.79 -12.98 27.73
C GLN A 443 -1.82 -12.16 26.88
N ILE A 444 -0.96 -12.79 26.11
CA ILE A 444 -0.04 -12.10 25.19
C ILE A 444 -0.83 -11.29 24.13
N SER A 445 -1.92 -11.85 23.61
CA SER A 445 -2.78 -11.19 22.63
C SER A 445 -3.54 -9.98 23.21
N LYS A 446 -3.84 -9.98 24.50
CA LYS A 446 -4.49 -8.87 25.21
C LYS A 446 -3.51 -7.81 25.71
N SER A 447 -2.25 -8.18 25.91
CA SER A 447 -1.25 -7.26 26.43
C SER A 447 -0.84 -6.24 25.37
N THR A 448 -0.77 -4.99 25.75
CA THR A 448 -0.18 -3.93 24.93
C THR A 448 1.34 -3.93 24.96
N GLU A 449 1.94 -4.71 25.86
CA GLU A 449 3.38 -4.73 26.16
C GLU A 449 4.24 -5.04 24.92
N LEU A 450 3.79 -5.97 24.08
CA LEU A 450 4.48 -6.28 22.83
C LEU A 450 4.47 -5.09 21.87
N LYS A 451 3.31 -4.42 21.76
CA LYS A 451 3.16 -3.21 20.93
C LYS A 451 4.01 -2.06 21.46
N GLU A 452 4.03 -1.87 22.76
CA GLU A 452 4.81 -0.80 23.40
C GLU A 452 6.30 -1.03 23.19
N LYS A 453 6.77 -2.27 23.33
CA LYS A 453 8.15 -2.65 23.07
C LYS A 453 8.56 -2.42 21.60
N GLU A 454 7.71 -2.83 20.66
CA GLU A 454 7.98 -2.63 19.24
C GLU A 454 7.99 -1.14 18.85
N LEU A 455 7.14 -0.35 19.51
CA LEU A 455 7.10 1.10 19.31
C LEU A 455 8.36 1.78 19.84
N GLU A 456 8.85 1.34 21.01
CA GLU A 456 10.09 1.86 21.60
C GLU A 456 11.29 1.56 20.69
N GLU A 457 11.36 0.35 20.14
CA GLU A 457 12.41 -0.05 19.20
C GLU A 457 12.32 0.72 17.86
N LEU A 458 11.10 0.99 17.37
CA LEU A 458 10.91 1.86 16.22
C LEU A 458 11.47 3.25 16.47
N TYR A 459 11.22 3.80 17.65
CA TYR A 459 11.72 5.12 18.01
C TYR A 459 13.24 5.13 18.17
N GLU A 460 13.84 4.11 18.78
CA GLU A 460 15.28 3.99 18.88
C GLU A 460 15.97 3.91 17.51
N ASN A 461 15.41 3.11 16.62
CA ASN A 461 15.91 3.00 15.25
C ASN A 461 15.79 4.34 14.50
N PHE A 462 14.65 5.02 14.63
CA PHE A 462 14.45 6.33 14.02
C PHE A 462 15.44 7.35 14.58
N ASP A 463 15.56 7.44 15.89
CA ASP A 463 16.45 8.39 16.58
C ASP A 463 17.91 8.19 16.15
N THR A 464 18.36 6.93 16.12
CA THR A 464 19.70 6.56 15.72
C THR A 464 20.00 6.95 14.27
N VAL A 465 19.08 6.62 13.36
CA VAL A 465 19.24 6.95 11.94
C VAL A 465 19.20 8.47 11.73
N PHE A 466 18.27 9.14 12.38
CA PHE A 466 18.12 10.58 12.23
C PHE A 466 19.32 11.36 12.77
N LEU A 467 19.81 11.02 13.96
CA LEU A 467 20.99 11.68 14.54
C LEU A 467 22.29 11.36 13.81
N HIS A 468 22.36 10.21 13.15
CA HIS A 468 23.49 9.92 12.26
C HIS A 468 23.48 10.81 11.01
N LEU A 469 22.30 11.12 10.49
CA LEU A 469 22.13 11.99 9.32
C LEU A 469 22.27 13.47 9.64
N PHE A 470 21.82 13.85 10.81
CA PHE A 470 21.83 15.23 11.30
C PHE A 470 22.49 15.30 12.69
N PRO A 471 23.82 15.13 12.78
CA PRO A 471 24.51 15.01 14.06
C PRO A 471 24.33 16.23 14.97
N ASN A 472 24.22 17.41 14.38
CA ASN A 472 24.10 18.67 15.10
C ASN A 472 22.66 19.11 15.32
N PHE A 473 21.66 18.31 14.86
CA PHE A 473 20.25 18.75 14.87
C PHE A 473 19.74 19.18 16.24
N ILE A 474 20.14 18.50 17.32
CA ILE A 474 19.67 18.84 18.68
C ILE A 474 20.21 20.21 19.09
N ASP A 475 21.46 20.49 18.82
CA ASP A 475 22.09 21.77 19.17
C ASP A 475 21.52 22.89 18.32
N ASP A 476 21.40 22.69 17.02
CA ASP A 476 20.84 23.65 16.07
C ASP A 476 19.36 23.91 16.35
N PHE A 477 18.60 22.88 16.71
CA PHE A 477 17.19 23.01 17.12
C PHE A 477 17.06 23.82 18.42
N ASN A 478 17.90 23.52 19.41
CA ASN A 478 17.93 24.26 20.68
C ASN A 478 18.36 25.70 20.50
N ALA A 479 19.19 26.01 19.49
CA ALA A 479 19.56 27.38 19.16
C ALA A 479 18.36 28.21 18.67
N LEU A 480 17.29 27.58 18.17
CA LEU A 480 16.06 28.25 17.77
C LEU A 480 15.08 28.49 18.93
N LEU A 481 15.36 27.96 20.14
CA LEU A 481 14.48 28.01 21.31
C LEU A 481 15.01 28.94 22.42
N GLN A 482 14.09 29.52 23.14
CA GLN A 482 14.37 30.27 24.38
C GLN A 482 15.08 29.38 25.41
N PRO A 483 15.99 29.89 26.23
CA PRO A 483 16.80 29.10 27.15
C PRO A 483 16.01 28.14 28.03
N GLU A 484 14.82 28.58 28.49
CA GLU A 484 13.93 27.83 29.38
C GLU A 484 13.19 26.69 28.66
N MET A 485 13.16 26.73 27.34
CA MET A 485 12.45 25.77 26.50
C MET A 485 13.37 24.79 25.77
N ARG A 486 14.69 24.90 26.00
CA ARG A 486 15.68 24.01 25.42
C ARG A 486 15.54 22.61 25.98
N ILE A 487 15.68 21.63 25.10
CA ILE A 487 15.48 20.22 25.39
C ILE A 487 16.80 19.47 25.18
N TYR A 488 17.31 18.87 26.23
CA TYR A 488 18.53 18.06 26.19
C TYR A 488 18.17 16.61 26.49
N PRO A 489 18.00 15.77 25.46
CA PRO A 489 17.67 14.38 25.65
C PRO A 489 18.85 13.61 26.28
N LYS A 490 18.53 12.53 27.01
CA LYS A 490 19.55 11.64 27.54
C LYS A 490 19.97 10.62 26.48
N GLU A 491 21.27 10.38 26.35
CA GLU A 491 21.87 9.27 25.61
C GLU A 491 21.28 8.97 24.23
N ASN A 492 21.55 9.80 23.22
CA ASN A 492 21.18 9.57 21.80
C ASN A 492 19.70 9.21 21.53
N ARG A 493 18.79 9.51 22.46
CA ARG A 493 17.34 9.32 22.29
C ARG A 493 16.65 10.68 22.16
N LEU A 494 15.90 10.86 21.09
CA LEU A 494 15.09 12.07 20.91
C LEU A 494 13.89 12.04 21.85
N THR A 495 13.57 13.18 22.46
CA THR A 495 12.27 13.33 23.12
C THR A 495 11.15 13.38 22.08
N THR A 496 9.92 13.13 22.51
CA THR A 496 8.75 13.24 21.60
C THR A 496 8.68 14.60 20.93
N ASP A 497 9.01 15.67 21.66
CA ASP A 497 9.07 17.02 21.10
C ASP A 497 10.06 17.12 19.94
N ILE A 498 11.30 16.72 20.18
CA ILE A 498 12.36 16.79 19.16
C ILE A 498 12.06 15.84 17.99
N ARG A 499 11.52 14.65 18.28
CA ARG A 499 11.18 13.67 17.22
C ARG A 499 10.09 14.20 16.28
N ILE A 500 9.13 14.96 16.78
CA ILE A 500 8.13 15.64 15.95
C ILE A 500 8.82 16.59 14.96
N PHE A 501 9.77 17.40 15.45
CA PHE A 501 10.47 18.36 14.60
C PHE A 501 11.54 17.70 13.72
N ALA A 502 12.08 16.58 14.14
CA ALA A 502 12.92 15.73 13.30
C ALA A 502 12.12 15.19 12.09
N LEU A 503 10.89 14.78 12.28
CA LEU A 503 9.99 14.39 11.18
C LEU A 503 9.66 15.57 10.26
N ILE A 504 9.46 16.78 10.84
CA ILE A 504 9.28 18.01 10.04
C ILE A 504 10.52 18.32 9.21
N ARG A 505 11.72 18.13 9.76
CA ARG A 505 13.00 18.26 9.04
C ARG A 505 13.08 17.30 7.84
N LEU A 506 12.57 16.08 7.99
CA LEU A 506 12.48 15.08 6.92
C LEU A 506 11.32 15.33 5.92
N GLY A 507 10.53 16.39 6.11
CA GLY A 507 9.46 16.79 5.19
C GLY A 507 8.05 16.30 5.58
N PHE A 508 7.87 15.69 6.74
CA PHE A 508 6.57 15.33 7.26
C PHE A 508 5.91 16.55 7.93
N GLU A 509 5.11 17.31 7.16
CA GLU A 509 4.47 18.55 7.67
C GLU A 509 3.12 18.31 8.34
N ASP A 510 2.42 17.30 7.86
CA ASP A 510 1.06 16.99 8.30
C ASP A 510 1.08 16.35 9.69
N SER A 511 0.39 17.02 10.63
CA SER A 511 0.24 16.51 12.00
C SER A 511 -0.43 15.15 12.07
N SER A 512 -1.28 14.79 11.10
CA SER A 512 -1.92 13.49 11.04
C SER A 512 -0.91 12.39 10.69
N LYS A 513 -0.03 12.64 9.73
CA LYS A 513 1.06 11.71 9.37
C LYS A 513 2.08 11.56 10.50
N ILE A 514 2.40 12.64 11.19
CA ILE A 514 3.29 12.62 12.36
C ILE A 514 2.63 11.83 13.51
N ALA A 515 1.34 12.03 13.73
CA ALA A 515 0.57 11.30 14.74
C ALA A 515 0.52 9.79 14.45
N GLU A 516 0.32 9.43 13.19
CA GLU A 516 0.33 8.05 12.72
C GLU A 516 1.69 7.39 12.95
N PHE A 517 2.78 8.05 12.53
CA PHE A 517 4.14 7.54 12.70
C PHE A 517 4.52 7.39 14.18
N LEU A 518 4.13 8.34 15.03
CA LEU A 518 4.43 8.34 16.48
C LEU A 518 3.36 7.63 17.31
N HIS A 519 2.32 7.08 16.69
CA HIS A 519 1.19 6.42 17.37
C HIS A 519 0.55 7.27 18.48
N TYR A 520 0.51 8.58 18.28
CA TYR A 520 -0.19 9.54 19.16
C TYR A 520 -1.50 10.01 18.53
N SER A 521 -2.34 10.65 19.32
CA SER A 521 -3.50 11.36 18.78
C SER A 521 -3.04 12.63 18.04
N VAL A 522 -3.76 13.01 17.00
CA VAL A 522 -3.46 14.23 16.23
C VAL A 522 -3.47 15.45 17.15
N ASN A 523 -4.40 15.50 18.11
CA ASN A 523 -4.45 16.56 19.14
C ASN A 523 -3.18 16.59 19.99
N THR A 524 -2.63 15.45 20.32
CA THR A 524 -1.37 15.35 21.07
C THR A 524 -0.24 16.00 20.29
N ILE A 525 -0.12 15.71 19.02
CA ILE A 525 0.91 16.31 18.15
C ILE A 525 0.73 17.82 18.02
N TYR A 526 -0.51 18.28 17.85
CA TYR A 526 -0.79 19.73 17.83
C TYR A 526 -0.35 20.43 19.13
N ASN A 527 -0.59 19.82 20.27
CA ASN A 527 -0.20 20.37 21.56
C ASN A 527 1.32 20.48 21.70
N TYR A 528 2.05 19.43 21.31
CA TYR A 528 3.51 19.44 21.29
C TYR A 528 4.06 20.52 20.36
N ARG A 529 3.58 20.57 19.12
CA ARG A 529 3.99 21.59 18.15
C ARG A 529 3.69 23.00 18.64
N ALA A 530 2.50 23.22 19.18
CA ALA A 530 2.11 24.53 19.72
C ALA A 530 3.01 24.94 20.90
N ARG A 531 3.30 24.02 21.81
CA ARG A 531 4.16 24.25 22.97
C ARG A 531 5.55 24.71 22.56
N ILE A 532 6.17 23.98 21.66
CA ILE A 532 7.54 24.28 21.19
C ILE A 532 7.57 25.58 20.39
N LYS A 533 6.61 25.80 19.50
CA LYS A 533 6.50 27.06 18.73
C LYS A 533 6.32 28.30 19.62
N ASN A 534 5.67 28.16 20.77
CA ASN A 534 5.51 29.26 21.73
C ASN A 534 6.82 29.61 22.44
N GLY A 535 7.77 28.66 22.49
CA GLY A 535 9.11 28.88 23.03
C GLY A 535 10.17 29.22 21.99
N ALA A 536 9.79 29.45 20.74
CA ALA A 536 10.72 29.80 19.67
C ALA A 536 11.26 31.23 19.82
N LEU A 537 12.51 31.45 19.40
CA LEU A 537 13.12 32.77 19.32
C LEU A 537 12.63 33.57 18.10
N CYS A 538 12.13 32.89 17.08
CA CYS A 538 11.62 33.50 15.86
C CYS A 538 10.08 33.55 15.84
N ASN A 539 9.49 34.19 14.83
CA ASN A 539 8.05 34.20 14.63
C ASN A 539 7.52 32.77 14.49
N ARG A 540 6.45 32.46 15.19
CA ARG A 540 5.78 31.15 15.28
C ARG A 540 5.52 30.50 13.91
N GLU A 541 5.21 31.31 12.87
CA GLU A 541 4.94 30.82 11.52
C GLU A 541 6.22 30.46 10.74
N GLN A 542 7.36 31.03 11.12
CA GLN A 542 8.63 30.79 10.46
C GLN A 542 9.45 29.65 11.11
N PHE A 543 9.11 29.27 12.33
CA PHE A 543 9.87 28.31 13.12
C PHE A 543 10.04 26.97 12.39
N GLU A 544 8.97 26.39 11.87
CA GLU A 544 9.06 25.13 11.16
C GLU A 544 9.82 25.20 9.83
N LYS A 545 9.80 26.38 9.18
CA LYS A 545 10.64 26.61 7.98
C LYS A 545 12.12 26.63 8.35
N GLN A 546 12.46 27.23 9.49
CA GLN A 546 13.85 27.23 9.99
C GLN A 546 14.28 25.82 10.41
N VAL A 547 13.42 25.07 11.09
CA VAL A 547 13.69 23.67 11.44
C VAL A 547 13.95 22.82 10.19
N LYS A 548 13.27 23.09 9.09
CA LYS A 548 13.49 22.36 7.83
C LYS A 548 14.84 22.65 7.18
N SER A 549 15.40 23.81 7.44
CA SER A 549 16.70 24.21 6.86
C SER A 549 17.89 23.78 7.73
N LEU A 550 17.66 23.31 8.98
CA LEU A 550 18.70 22.71 9.81
C LEU A 550 19.27 21.45 9.18
#